data_5c9dda55e43a58523c459b8f9e167ff1
#
_entry.id   5c9dda55e43a58523c459b8f9e167ff1
#
_cell.length_a   1.000
_cell.length_b   1.000
_cell.length_c   1.000
_cell.angle_alpha   90.00
_cell.angle_beta   90.00
_cell.angle_gamma   90.00
#
_symmetry.space_group_name_H-M   'P 1'
#
loop_
_entity.id
_entity.type
_entity.pdbx_description
1 polymer ?
#
loop_
_entity_poly.entity_id
_entity_poly.type
_entity_poly.pdbx_seq_one_letter_code
_entity_poly.pdbx_strand_id
1 'polypeptide(L)'
;MSSIEERVIKMVAEQLGVKEEDIKATSSFVEDLGADSLDTVELIMALEEEFDAEIPDEEAEKIGTVQDCLLYTSPSPRDSFRS
;
A
#
# COMPACT_ATOMS: atom_id res chain seq x y z
N MET A 1 7.03 -17.96 -3.43
CA MET A 1 6.56 -17.20 -4.52
C MET A 1 6.21 -15.81 -4.09
N SER A 2 6.83 -14.87 -4.68
CA SER A 2 6.57 -13.52 -4.27
C SER A 2 5.20 -13.11 -4.81
N SER A 3 4.49 -12.40 -4.00
CA SER A 3 3.20 -11.92 -4.37
C SER A 3 3.21 -10.42 -4.22
N ILE A 4 2.17 -9.80 -4.73
CA ILE A 4 2.02 -8.36 -4.57
C ILE A 4 1.93 -8.02 -3.10
N GLU A 5 1.28 -8.89 -2.32
CA GLU A 5 1.17 -8.66 -0.89
C GLU A 5 2.54 -8.57 -0.22
N GLU A 6 3.42 -9.50 -0.57
CA GLU A 6 4.77 -9.48 0.01
C GLU A 6 5.52 -8.22 -0.38
N ARG A 7 5.37 -7.81 -1.62
CA ARG A 7 6.05 -6.60 -2.08
C ARG A 7 5.52 -5.36 -1.35
N VAL A 8 4.22 -5.29 -1.16
CA VAL A 8 3.63 -4.17 -0.45
C VAL A 8 4.11 -4.15 1.00
N ILE A 9 4.10 -5.31 1.64
CA ILE A 9 4.54 -5.40 3.03
C ILE A 9 6.00 -4.97 3.16
N LYS A 10 6.84 -5.44 2.26
CA LYS A 10 8.25 -5.08 2.30
C LYS A 10 8.42 -3.58 2.14
N MET A 11 7.66 -3.00 1.23
CA MET A 11 7.72 -1.58 0.99
C MET A 11 7.26 -0.79 2.19
N VAL A 12 6.16 -1.22 2.80
CA VAL A 12 5.65 -0.57 4.00
C VAL A 12 6.70 -0.64 5.10
N ALA A 13 7.33 -1.79 5.26
CA ALA A 13 8.34 -1.95 6.29
C ALA A 13 9.49 -0.98 6.10
N GLU A 14 9.91 -0.81 4.87
CA GLU A 14 11.03 0.11 4.59
C GLU A 14 10.63 1.56 4.79
N GLN A 15 9.44 1.92 4.37
CA GLN A 15 8.99 3.29 4.47
C GLN A 15 8.74 3.70 5.92
N LEU A 16 8.18 2.82 6.70
CA LEU A 16 7.83 3.13 8.07
C LEU A 16 8.88 2.71 9.08
N GLY A 17 9.89 1.96 8.65
CA GLY A 17 10.93 1.53 9.55
C GLY A 17 10.48 0.47 10.54
N VAL A 18 9.57 -0.38 10.12
CA VAL A 18 9.08 -1.47 10.97
C VAL A 18 9.44 -2.80 10.32
N LYS A 19 9.27 -3.86 11.08
CA LYS A 19 9.60 -5.19 10.58
C LYS A 19 8.45 -5.75 9.77
N GLU A 20 8.79 -6.53 8.75
CA GLU A 20 7.75 -7.14 7.91
C GLU A 20 6.85 -8.06 8.74
N GLU A 21 7.42 -8.75 9.70
CA GLU A 21 6.62 -9.66 10.51
C GLU A 21 5.63 -8.94 11.40
N ASP A 22 5.84 -7.64 11.62
CA ASP A 22 4.90 -6.83 12.39
C ASP A 22 3.75 -6.32 11.53
N ILE A 23 3.83 -6.52 10.24
CA ILE A 23 2.86 -5.99 9.31
C ILE A 23 1.91 -7.09 8.87
N LYS A 24 0.62 -6.85 9.00
CA LYS A 24 -0.41 -7.77 8.56
C LYS A 24 -1.32 -7.05 7.58
N ALA A 25 -2.05 -7.85 6.80
CA ALA A 25 -2.95 -7.27 5.82
C ALA A 25 -3.97 -6.34 6.46
N THR A 26 -4.37 -6.64 7.68
CA THR A 26 -5.34 -5.83 8.39
C THR A 26 -4.71 -4.75 9.26
N SER A 27 -3.38 -4.67 9.28
CA SER A 27 -2.71 -3.66 10.10
C SER A 27 -2.98 -2.27 9.55
N SER A 28 -3.31 -1.37 10.46
CA SER A 28 -3.53 0.02 10.10
C SER A 28 -2.20 0.76 10.13
N PHE A 29 -1.94 1.56 9.10
CA PHE A 29 -0.67 2.30 9.04
C PHE A 29 -0.54 3.25 10.20
N VAL A 30 -1.60 3.94 10.53
CA VAL A 30 -1.56 4.95 11.58
C VAL A 30 -1.70 4.32 12.96
N GLU A 31 -2.68 3.45 13.14
CA GLU A 31 -3.00 2.92 14.46
C GLU A 31 -2.06 1.80 14.88
N ASP A 32 -1.75 0.92 13.96
CA ASP A 32 -0.93 -0.25 14.30
C ASP A 32 0.55 0.00 14.07
N LEU A 33 0.89 0.75 13.05
CA LEU A 33 2.29 0.96 12.67
C LEU A 33 2.80 2.35 13.06
N GLY A 34 1.93 3.21 13.53
CA GLY A 34 2.36 4.51 14.03
C GLY A 34 2.75 5.52 12.97
N ALA A 35 2.26 5.35 11.76
CA ALA A 35 2.57 6.28 10.68
C ALA A 35 1.76 7.57 10.85
N ASP A 36 2.36 8.69 10.49
CA ASP A 36 1.59 9.93 10.44
C ASP A 36 1.21 10.24 9.01
N SER A 37 0.62 11.42 8.81
CA SER A 37 0.13 11.80 7.48
C SER A 37 1.24 11.78 6.45
N LEU A 38 2.38 12.32 6.81
CA LEU A 38 3.49 12.40 5.89
C LEU A 38 3.99 11.02 5.51
N ASP A 39 4.09 10.13 6.49
CA ASP A 39 4.53 8.77 6.23
C ASP A 39 3.57 8.11 5.25
N THR A 40 2.28 8.31 5.44
CA THR A 40 1.28 7.70 4.57
C THR A 40 1.41 8.23 3.14
N VAL A 41 1.62 9.53 3.00
CA VAL A 41 1.77 10.12 1.68
C VAL A 41 2.99 9.55 0.97
N GLU A 42 4.10 9.47 1.69
CA GLU A 42 5.32 8.93 1.09
C GLU A 42 5.16 7.47 0.71
N LEU A 43 4.45 6.73 1.54
CA LEU A 43 4.20 5.33 1.24
C LEU A 43 3.38 5.18 -0.04
N ILE A 44 2.36 6.00 -0.18
CA ILE A 44 1.52 5.93 -1.36
C ILE A 44 2.30 6.32 -2.61
N MET A 45 3.15 7.32 -2.50
CA MET A 45 3.99 7.70 -3.63
C MET A 45 4.92 6.56 -4.03
N ALA A 46 5.47 5.88 -3.03
CA ALA A 46 6.34 4.74 -3.31
C ALA A 46 5.57 3.61 -3.99
N LEU A 47 4.34 3.39 -3.56
CA LEU A 47 3.50 2.38 -4.18
C LEU A 47 3.23 2.71 -5.63
N GLU A 48 2.97 3.96 -5.91
CA GLU A 48 2.70 4.37 -7.29
C GLU A 48 3.90 4.11 -8.18
N GLU A 49 5.08 4.39 -7.67
CA GLU A 49 6.29 4.17 -8.44
C GLU A 49 6.60 2.69 -8.60
N GLU A 50 6.40 1.95 -7.52
CA GLU A 50 6.75 0.53 -7.54
C GLU A 50 5.85 -0.26 -8.48
N PHE A 51 4.58 0.05 -8.49
CA PHE A 51 3.60 -0.71 -9.26
C PHE A 51 3.10 0.05 -10.49
N ASP A 52 3.68 1.21 -10.75
CA ASP A 52 3.30 2.01 -11.91
C ASP A 52 1.79 2.25 -11.92
N ALA A 53 1.28 2.63 -10.77
CA ALA A 53 -0.14 2.88 -10.59
C ALA A 53 -0.36 4.32 -10.19
N GLU A 54 -1.58 4.80 -10.40
CA GLU A 54 -1.97 6.14 -9.98
C GLU A 54 -3.03 6.03 -8.90
N ILE A 55 -2.78 6.67 -7.79
CA ILE A 55 -3.74 6.69 -6.69
C ILE A 55 -4.12 8.13 -6.42
N PRO A 56 -5.34 8.53 -6.77
CA PRO A 56 -5.78 9.91 -6.51
C PRO A 56 -5.81 10.21 -5.02
N ASP A 57 -5.73 11.48 -4.69
CA ASP A 57 -5.75 11.87 -3.29
C ASP A 57 -6.98 11.37 -2.57
N GLU A 58 -8.12 11.37 -3.25
CA GLU A 58 -9.35 10.89 -2.65
C GLU A 58 -9.23 9.44 -2.20
N GLU A 59 -8.64 8.62 -3.09
CA GLU A 59 -8.49 7.22 -2.77
C GLU A 59 -7.38 7.01 -1.74
N ALA A 60 -6.35 7.84 -1.82
CA ALA A 60 -5.25 7.73 -0.88
C ALA A 60 -5.74 7.93 0.55
N GLU A 61 -6.68 8.82 0.74
CA GLU A 61 -7.23 9.07 2.07
C GLU A 61 -7.97 7.86 2.62
N LYS A 62 -8.47 7.03 1.73
CA LYS A 62 -9.21 5.83 2.14
C LYS A 62 -8.29 4.66 2.44
N ILE A 63 -7.04 4.75 2.03
CA ILE A 63 -6.09 3.68 2.25
C ILE A 63 -5.56 3.79 3.67
N GLY A 64 -6.01 2.90 4.52
CA GLY A 64 -5.58 2.92 5.91
C GLY A 64 -4.90 1.65 6.36
N THR A 65 -4.95 0.61 5.53
CA THR A 65 -4.35 -0.67 5.87
C THR A 65 -3.61 -1.22 4.67
N VAL A 66 -2.81 -2.25 4.93
CA VAL A 66 -2.10 -2.93 3.85
C VAL A 66 -3.10 -3.53 2.87
N GLN A 67 -4.20 -4.05 3.38
CA GLN A 67 -5.22 -4.64 2.53
C GLN A 67 -5.78 -3.62 1.55
N ASP A 68 -5.97 -2.41 2.01
CA ASP A 68 -6.45 -1.35 1.13
C ASP A 68 -5.44 -1.09 0.02
N CYS A 69 -4.15 -1.10 0.34
CA CYS A 69 -3.13 -0.93 -0.67
C CYS A 69 -3.20 -2.03 -1.71
N LEU A 70 -3.46 -3.25 -1.28
CA LEU A 70 -3.54 -4.37 -2.21
C LEU A 70 -4.67 -4.22 -3.20
N LEU A 71 -5.75 -3.58 -2.78
CA LEU A 71 -6.88 -3.37 -3.67
C LEU A 71 -6.51 -2.47 -4.85
N TYR A 72 -5.56 -1.57 -4.64
CA TYR A 72 -5.16 -0.64 -5.69
C TYR A 72 -3.97 -1.12 -6.49
N THR A 73 -3.18 -2.04 -5.94
CA THR A 73 -1.98 -2.49 -6.62
C THR A 73 -2.15 -3.85 -7.27
N SER A 74 -3.14 -4.61 -6.87
CA SER A 74 -3.38 -5.92 -7.46
C SER A 74 -3.87 -5.76 -8.90
N PRO A 75 -3.43 -6.64 -9.79
CA PRO A 75 -3.97 -6.61 -11.15
C PRO A 75 -5.44 -6.93 -11.12
N SER A 76 -6.20 -6.11 -11.81
CA SER A 76 -7.64 -6.30 -11.86
C SER A 76 -8.00 -7.19 -13.02
N PRO A 77 -8.73 -8.25 -12.77
CA PRO A 77 -9.12 -9.12 -13.87
C PRO A 77 -10.14 -8.48 -14.80
N ARG A 78 -10.76 -7.45 -14.31
CA ARG A 78 -11.68 -6.80 -15.19
C ARG A 78 -11.07 -5.62 -15.79
N ASP A 79 -10.42 -5.22 -15.85
CA ASP A 79 -10.00 -4.18 -16.52
C ASP A 79 -9.92 -3.99 -17.67
N SER A 80 -10.09 -4.15 -17.92
CA SER A 80 -9.88 -4.28 -18.89
C SER A 80 -10.06 -3.47 -19.86
N PHE A 81 -10.30 -3.07 -20.14
CA PHE A 81 -10.40 -2.44 -21.10
C PHE A 81 -10.63 -1.21 -21.13
N ARG A 82 -10.69 -0.76 -21.09
CA ARG A 82 -10.75 0.27 -21.16
C ARG A 82 -10.57 0.92 -21.31
N SER A 83 -10.54 0.95 -21.44
CA SER A 83 -10.28 1.40 -21.57
C SER A 83 -10.03 1.76 -21.78
#